data_1f6fdb0e1e51575fef95eca3de41ff0b
#
_entry.id   1f6fdb0e1e51575fef95eca3de41ff0b
#
_cell.length_a   1.000
_cell.length_b   1.000
_cell.length_c   1.000
_cell.angle_alpha   90.00
_cell.angle_beta   90.00
_cell.angle_gamma   90.00
#
_symmetry.space_group_name_H-M   'P 1'
#
loop_
_entity.id
_entity.type
_entity.pdbx_description
1 polymer ?
#
loop_
_entity_poly.entity_id
_entity_poly.type
_entity_poly.pdbx_seq_one_letter_code
_entity_poly.pdbx_strand_id
1 'polypeptide(L)'
;MIENTTFIVPLRIETTDRMRNVIVSTCYLLDNTDAKVIIKEVDTASTFAATALPQIKECVGEEKAKRLHTVFEQSKDPIFHRTRILNDMTMMSKTPVVVNYDCDILLPLESYQQAEEKILDGTYDVVYPYGDGDWQYQIFADDELVSNFINGDYNLSILHDKSKVYDAKYGFCQFFNREKYIEGGLENEHFIAYGYEDNERWYRFNTLGYNVGRLDAHVYHLEHARTDNSWFTNPFIDKNKNLYEKINQMNGEELKEYYSNLDYVKLRTR
;
A
#
# COMPACT_ATOMS: atom_id res chain seq x y z
N MET A 1 -3.15 -16.32 12.48
CA MET A 1 -3.78 -15.87 11.21
C MET A 1 -4.03 -14.37 11.33
N ILE A 2 -4.01 -13.64 10.22
CA ILE A 2 -4.20 -12.18 10.21
C ILE A 2 -5.69 -11.92 10.00
N GLU A 3 -6.42 -11.54 11.04
CA GLU A 3 -7.88 -11.33 10.99
C GLU A 3 -8.30 -9.92 11.43
N ASN A 4 -7.42 -9.21 12.13
CA ASN A 4 -7.68 -7.87 12.66
C ASN A 4 -7.20 -6.75 11.70
N THR A 5 -6.88 -7.12 10.47
CA THR A 5 -6.24 -6.26 9.46
C THR A 5 -7.15 -6.04 8.25
N THR A 6 -7.10 -4.81 7.73
CA THR A 6 -7.63 -4.47 6.39
C THR A 6 -6.51 -3.96 5.52
N PHE A 7 -6.20 -4.66 4.43
CA PHE A 7 -5.35 -4.16 3.37
C PHE A 7 -6.14 -3.19 2.49
N ILE A 8 -5.61 -2.00 2.27
CA ILE A 8 -6.20 -0.98 1.41
C ILE A 8 -5.32 -0.75 0.18
N VAL A 9 -5.87 -1.00 -1.00
CA VAL A 9 -5.16 -1.01 -2.28
C VAL A 9 -5.75 0.07 -3.19
N PRO A 10 -5.11 1.23 -3.31
CA PRO A 10 -5.50 2.23 -4.30
C PRO A 10 -5.12 1.75 -5.69
N LEU A 11 -6.03 1.84 -6.65
CA LEU A 11 -5.84 1.20 -7.96
C LEU A 11 -6.22 2.12 -9.11
N ARG A 12 -5.34 2.14 -10.13
CA ARG A 12 -5.61 2.51 -11.51
C ARG A 12 -4.87 1.53 -12.41
N ILE A 13 -5.58 0.87 -13.30
CA ILE A 13 -4.99 -0.13 -14.19
C ILE A 13 -4.58 0.51 -15.50
N GLU A 14 -3.35 0.99 -15.56
CA GLU A 14 -2.80 1.69 -16.72
C GLU A 14 -2.05 0.76 -17.68
N THR A 15 -1.69 -0.47 -17.21
CA THR A 15 -0.89 -1.44 -17.99
C THR A 15 -1.36 -2.87 -17.73
N THR A 16 -1.04 -3.78 -18.66
CA THR A 16 -1.31 -5.22 -18.49
C THR A 16 -0.53 -5.83 -17.33
N ASP A 17 0.69 -5.35 -17.09
CA ASP A 17 1.49 -5.80 -15.95
C ASP A 17 0.79 -5.48 -14.62
N ARG A 18 0.26 -4.25 -14.48
CA ARG A 18 -0.47 -3.85 -13.28
C ARG A 18 -1.76 -4.65 -13.08
N MET A 19 -2.44 -5.01 -14.19
CA MET A 19 -3.58 -5.94 -14.14
C MET A 19 -3.16 -7.29 -13.57
N ARG A 20 -2.13 -7.91 -14.13
CA ARG A 20 -1.59 -9.18 -13.65
C ARG A 20 -1.17 -9.09 -12.18
N ASN A 21 -0.43 -8.05 -11.81
CA ASN A 21 0.11 -7.88 -10.47
C ASN A 21 -0.97 -7.74 -9.40
N VAL A 22 -2.04 -6.96 -9.65
CA VAL A 22 -3.16 -6.84 -8.70
C VAL A 22 -3.92 -8.16 -8.53
N ILE A 23 -4.05 -8.97 -9.58
CA ILE A 23 -4.66 -10.31 -9.48
C ILE A 23 -3.82 -11.18 -8.55
N VAL A 24 -2.52 -11.27 -8.81
CA VAL A 24 -1.58 -12.12 -8.04
C VAL A 24 -1.54 -11.71 -6.57
N SER A 25 -1.33 -10.43 -6.28
CA SER A 25 -1.22 -9.95 -4.91
C SER A 25 -2.53 -10.12 -4.13
N THR A 26 -3.67 -9.91 -4.79
CA THR A 26 -4.98 -10.10 -4.17
C THR A 26 -5.27 -11.58 -3.92
N CYS A 27 -4.97 -12.48 -4.87
CA CYS A 27 -5.09 -13.93 -4.67
C CYS A 27 -4.21 -14.38 -3.51
N TYR A 28 -2.95 -13.94 -3.47
CA TYR A 28 -2.02 -14.26 -2.39
C TYR A 28 -2.57 -13.86 -1.01
N LEU A 29 -3.06 -12.62 -0.87
CA LEU A 29 -3.64 -12.14 0.40
C LEU A 29 -4.88 -12.96 0.80
N LEU A 30 -5.81 -13.19 -0.13
CA LEU A 30 -7.06 -13.88 0.15
C LEU A 30 -6.88 -15.38 0.42
N ASP A 31 -5.92 -16.02 -0.22
CA ASP A 31 -5.66 -17.46 0.00
C ASP A 31 -4.93 -17.73 1.31
N ASN A 32 -4.05 -16.84 1.72
CA ASN A 32 -3.09 -17.09 2.79
C ASN A 32 -3.36 -16.31 4.08
N THR A 33 -4.37 -15.42 4.10
CA THR A 33 -4.75 -14.66 5.29
C THR A 33 -6.25 -14.68 5.50
N ASP A 34 -6.72 -14.28 6.70
CA ASP A 34 -8.14 -14.01 6.99
C ASP A 34 -8.45 -12.50 6.99
N ALA A 35 -7.49 -11.69 6.56
CA ALA A 35 -7.62 -10.24 6.44
C ALA A 35 -8.71 -9.81 5.46
N LYS A 36 -9.24 -8.63 5.67
CA LYS A 36 -10.09 -7.95 4.69
C LYS A 36 -9.22 -7.23 3.68
N VAL A 37 -9.69 -7.14 2.45
CA VAL A 37 -9.04 -6.38 1.37
C VAL A 37 -10.04 -5.38 0.82
N ILE A 38 -9.67 -4.11 0.77
CA ILE A 38 -10.44 -3.07 0.09
C ILE A 38 -9.61 -2.63 -1.12
N ILE A 39 -10.19 -2.75 -2.31
CA ILE A 39 -9.61 -2.20 -3.55
C ILE A 39 -10.49 -1.05 -4.02
N LYS A 40 -9.91 0.15 -4.11
CA LYS A 40 -10.60 1.31 -4.68
C LYS A 40 -9.95 1.69 -6.02
N GLU A 41 -10.66 1.37 -7.10
CA GLU A 41 -10.28 1.77 -8.45
C GLU A 41 -10.83 3.16 -8.77
N VAL A 42 -9.96 4.04 -9.28
CA VAL A 42 -10.33 5.39 -9.72
C VAL A 42 -9.89 5.56 -11.15
N ASP A 43 -10.87 5.49 -12.09
CA ASP A 43 -10.62 5.54 -13.54
C ASP A 43 -11.88 5.97 -14.30
N THR A 44 -11.78 6.11 -15.62
CA THR A 44 -12.91 6.41 -16.51
C THR A 44 -13.92 5.27 -16.60
N ALA A 45 -13.47 4.03 -16.50
CA ALA A 45 -14.28 2.80 -16.47
C ALA A 45 -13.61 1.77 -15.56
N SER A 46 -14.39 0.88 -14.93
CA SER A 46 -13.82 -0.15 -14.07
C SER A 46 -13.25 -1.33 -14.87
N THR A 47 -11.96 -1.33 -15.06
CA THR A 47 -11.21 -2.47 -15.63
C THR A 47 -11.07 -3.59 -14.60
N PHE A 48 -10.92 -3.26 -13.32
CA PHE A 48 -10.83 -4.24 -12.24
C PHE A 48 -12.10 -5.10 -12.16
N ALA A 49 -13.27 -4.48 -12.09
CA ALA A 49 -14.53 -5.22 -11.99
C ALA A 49 -14.82 -6.08 -13.24
N ALA A 50 -14.44 -5.58 -14.42
CA ALA A 50 -14.70 -6.28 -15.68
C ALA A 50 -13.75 -7.46 -15.94
N THR A 51 -12.49 -7.37 -15.47
CA THR A 51 -11.45 -8.31 -15.88
C THR A 51 -10.73 -8.98 -14.72
N ALA A 52 -10.26 -8.24 -13.71
CA ALA A 52 -9.48 -8.80 -12.61
C ALA A 52 -10.35 -9.56 -11.58
N LEU A 53 -11.47 -8.98 -11.18
CA LEU A 53 -12.34 -9.56 -10.16
C LEU A 53 -12.87 -10.96 -10.51
N PRO A 54 -13.33 -11.26 -11.75
CA PRO A 54 -13.69 -12.62 -12.14
C PRO A 54 -12.54 -13.63 -11.97
N GLN A 55 -11.32 -13.25 -12.38
CA GLN A 55 -10.15 -14.13 -12.29
C GLN A 55 -9.75 -14.37 -10.83
N ILE A 56 -9.81 -13.34 -9.97
CA ILE A 56 -9.56 -13.48 -8.54
C ILE A 56 -10.56 -14.46 -7.92
N LYS A 57 -11.85 -14.33 -8.24
CA LYS A 57 -12.90 -15.24 -7.73
C LYS A 57 -12.71 -16.68 -8.21
N GLU A 58 -12.28 -16.88 -9.44
CA GLU A 58 -11.95 -18.19 -9.96
C GLU A 58 -10.74 -18.81 -9.23
N CYS A 59 -9.71 -17.98 -8.95
CA CYS A 59 -8.50 -18.40 -8.26
C CYS A 59 -8.76 -18.82 -6.81
N VAL A 60 -9.41 -17.95 -6.00
CA VAL A 60 -9.53 -18.15 -4.54
C VAL A 60 -10.86 -18.77 -4.10
N GLY A 61 -11.83 -18.87 -5.00
CA GLY A 61 -13.20 -19.31 -4.71
C GLY A 61 -14.08 -18.24 -4.04
N GLU A 62 -15.40 -18.42 -4.16
CA GLU A 62 -16.39 -17.42 -3.72
C GLU A 62 -16.35 -17.14 -2.21
N GLU A 63 -16.02 -18.13 -1.36
CA GLU A 63 -15.99 -17.94 0.10
C GLU A 63 -14.87 -16.98 0.53
N LYS A 64 -13.66 -17.19 0.03
CA LYS A 64 -12.53 -16.31 0.33
C LYS A 64 -12.73 -14.92 -0.30
N ALA A 65 -13.30 -14.87 -1.49
CA ALA A 65 -13.61 -13.62 -2.20
C ALA A 65 -14.60 -12.72 -1.45
N LYS A 66 -15.39 -13.23 -0.49
CA LYS A 66 -16.28 -12.41 0.37
C LYS A 66 -15.51 -11.39 1.23
N ARG A 67 -14.21 -11.60 1.47
CA ARG A 67 -13.35 -10.67 2.21
C ARG A 67 -12.80 -9.52 1.35
N LEU A 68 -13.00 -9.60 0.03
CA LEU A 68 -12.65 -8.54 -0.92
C LEU A 68 -13.82 -7.57 -1.09
N HIS A 69 -13.61 -6.32 -0.69
CA HIS A 69 -14.54 -5.22 -0.93
C HIS A 69 -14.00 -4.33 -2.05
N THR A 70 -14.80 -4.14 -3.10
CA THR A 70 -14.40 -3.35 -4.27
C THR A 70 -15.21 -2.07 -4.36
N VAL A 71 -14.53 -0.96 -4.62
CA VAL A 71 -15.13 0.36 -4.82
C VAL A 71 -14.64 0.93 -6.14
N PHE A 72 -15.56 1.46 -6.92
CA PHE A 72 -15.23 2.19 -8.14
C PHE A 72 -15.63 3.65 -8.03
N GLU A 73 -14.71 4.55 -8.31
CA GLU A 73 -14.94 5.97 -8.45
C GLU A 73 -14.65 6.38 -9.89
N GLN A 74 -15.70 6.79 -10.62
CA GLN A 74 -15.51 7.26 -11.98
C GLN A 74 -14.83 8.63 -12.00
N SER A 75 -13.70 8.73 -12.69
CA SER A 75 -12.96 9.98 -12.83
C SER A 75 -12.35 10.11 -14.22
N LYS A 76 -12.40 11.33 -14.77
CA LYS A 76 -11.69 11.72 -15.99
C LYS A 76 -10.38 12.44 -15.71
N ASP A 77 -10.03 12.62 -14.44
CA ASP A 77 -8.77 13.22 -14.05
C ASP A 77 -7.61 12.29 -14.46
N PRO A 78 -6.66 12.73 -15.28
CA PRO A 78 -5.49 11.92 -15.64
C PRO A 78 -4.59 11.65 -14.43
N ILE A 79 -4.69 12.45 -13.37
CA ILE A 79 -3.87 12.35 -12.19
C ILE A 79 -4.45 11.30 -11.22
N PHE A 80 -3.58 10.44 -10.71
CA PHE A 80 -3.93 9.46 -9.69
C PHE A 80 -3.63 10.02 -8.29
N HIS A 81 -4.67 10.44 -7.58
CA HIS A 81 -4.58 11.02 -6.22
C HIS A 81 -4.46 9.92 -5.15
N ARG A 82 -3.34 9.17 -5.16
CA ARG A 82 -3.10 8.01 -4.29
C ARG A 82 -3.36 8.30 -2.82
N THR A 83 -2.82 9.41 -2.30
CA THR A 83 -2.94 9.81 -0.89
C THR A 83 -4.39 10.03 -0.46
N ARG A 84 -5.20 10.73 -1.27
CA ARG A 84 -6.65 10.89 -1.03
C ARG A 84 -7.38 9.55 -1.00
N ILE A 85 -7.07 8.69 -1.97
CA ILE A 85 -7.72 7.37 -2.09
C ILE A 85 -7.42 6.50 -0.88
N LEU A 86 -6.17 6.49 -0.39
CA LEU A 86 -5.76 5.80 0.84
C LEU A 86 -6.52 6.33 2.07
N ASN A 87 -6.67 7.65 2.20
CA ASN A 87 -7.43 8.25 3.28
C ASN A 87 -8.90 7.82 3.27
N ASP A 88 -9.54 7.85 2.10
CA ASP A 88 -10.93 7.40 1.95
C ASP A 88 -11.08 5.93 2.39
N MET A 89 -10.18 5.04 1.95
CA MET A 89 -10.21 3.62 2.31
C MET A 89 -9.89 3.38 3.78
N THR A 90 -9.00 4.18 4.39
CA THR A 90 -8.75 4.14 5.84
C THR A 90 -10.02 4.42 6.64
N MET A 91 -10.83 5.38 6.20
CA MET A 91 -12.12 5.68 6.85
C MET A 91 -13.17 4.59 6.61
N MET A 92 -13.09 3.86 5.50
CA MET A 92 -13.96 2.71 5.22
C MET A 92 -13.58 1.48 6.05
N SER A 93 -12.30 1.29 6.38
CA SER A 93 -11.82 0.20 7.23
C SER A 93 -12.43 0.26 8.63
N LYS A 94 -12.73 -0.92 9.21
CA LYS A 94 -13.28 -1.07 10.56
C LYS A 94 -12.41 -1.93 11.48
N THR A 95 -11.29 -2.42 10.96
CA THR A 95 -10.34 -3.22 11.74
C THR A 95 -9.36 -2.32 12.51
N PRO A 96 -8.80 -2.79 13.63
CA PRO A 96 -7.84 -2.01 14.40
C PRO A 96 -6.52 -1.77 13.65
N VAL A 97 -6.19 -2.65 12.70
CA VAL A 97 -5.01 -2.50 11.84
C VAL A 97 -5.44 -2.18 10.41
N VAL A 98 -4.85 -1.15 9.82
CA VAL A 98 -4.99 -0.81 8.41
C VAL A 98 -3.62 -0.83 7.72
N VAL A 99 -3.60 -1.31 6.50
CA VAL A 99 -2.35 -1.49 5.75
C VAL A 99 -2.41 -0.76 4.43
N ASN A 100 -1.59 0.26 4.26
CA ASN A 100 -1.31 0.80 2.94
C ASN A 100 -0.56 -0.28 2.14
N TYR A 101 -1.09 -0.69 1.00
CA TYR A 101 -0.56 -1.81 0.25
C TYR A 101 -0.53 -1.50 -1.25
N ASP A 102 0.65 -1.60 -1.86
CA ASP A 102 0.77 -1.46 -3.30
C ASP A 102 0.30 -2.75 -3.99
N CYS A 103 -0.38 -2.60 -5.12
CA CYS A 103 -1.06 -3.71 -5.80
C CYS A 103 -0.13 -4.74 -6.46
N ASP A 104 1.18 -4.55 -6.33
CA ASP A 104 2.23 -5.27 -7.04
C ASP A 104 3.33 -5.79 -6.11
N ILE A 105 3.02 -5.97 -4.82
CA ILE A 105 3.98 -6.46 -3.84
C ILE A 105 3.54 -7.77 -3.20
N LEU A 106 4.55 -8.53 -2.73
CA LEU A 106 4.38 -9.77 -1.98
C LEU A 106 5.42 -9.81 -0.85
N LEU A 107 5.02 -10.31 0.32
CA LEU A 107 5.91 -10.51 1.46
C LEU A 107 5.67 -11.90 2.07
N PRO A 108 6.63 -12.45 2.82
CA PRO A 108 6.41 -13.66 3.62
C PRO A 108 5.21 -13.49 4.57
N LEU A 109 4.41 -14.52 4.73
CA LEU A 109 3.22 -14.47 5.60
C LEU A 109 3.58 -14.16 7.05
N GLU A 110 4.71 -14.67 7.51
CA GLU A 110 5.24 -14.43 8.85
C GLU A 110 5.48 -12.94 9.11
N SER A 111 5.89 -12.18 8.10
CA SER A 111 6.11 -10.73 8.27
C SER A 111 4.80 -9.97 8.43
N TYR A 112 3.75 -10.37 7.73
CA TYR A 112 2.41 -9.79 7.96
C TYR A 112 1.88 -10.14 9.35
N GLN A 113 2.05 -11.39 9.80
CA GLN A 113 1.62 -11.85 11.13
C GLN A 113 2.35 -11.09 12.24
N GLN A 114 3.66 -10.97 12.14
CA GLN A 114 4.47 -10.23 13.11
C GLN A 114 4.10 -8.73 13.11
N ALA A 115 3.83 -8.12 11.95
CA ALA A 115 3.44 -6.73 11.87
C ALA A 115 2.07 -6.49 12.55
N GLU A 116 1.05 -7.34 12.29
CA GLU A 116 -0.24 -7.27 12.98
C GLU A 116 -0.05 -7.43 14.51
N GLU A 117 0.71 -8.43 14.95
CA GLU A 117 0.98 -8.68 16.36
C GLU A 117 1.60 -7.46 17.04
N LYS A 118 2.64 -6.87 16.44
CA LYS A 118 3.35 -5.70 16.99
C LYS A 118 2.50 -4.43 17.07
N ILE A 119 1.51 -4.29 16.20
CA ILE A 119 0.52 -3.21 16.29
C ILE A 119 -0.50 -3.49 17.41
N LEU A 120 -1.01 -4.73 17.50
CA LEU A 120 -2.05 -5.10 18.46
C LEU A 120 -1.54 -5.15 19.91
N ASP A 121 -0.29 -5.56 20.11
CA ASP A 121 0.35 -5.58 21.45
C ASP A 121 0.84 -4.20 21.90
N GLY A 122 0.75 -3.17 21.03
CA GLY A 122 1.17 -1.80 21.31
C GLY A 122 2.68 -1.57 21.27
N THR A 123 3.47 -2.53 20.77
CA THR A 123 4.92 -2.35 20.57
C THR A 123 5.20 -1.25 19.56
N TYR A 124 4.44 -1.22 18.48
CA TYR A 124 4.55 -0.20 17.44
C TYR A 124 3.20 0.41 17.08
N ASP A 125 3.22 1.66 16.67
CA ASP A 125 2.08 2.37 16.05
C ASP A 125 2.10 2.23 14.53
N VAL A 126 3.30 2.10 13.94
CA VAL A 126 3.56 1.89 12.51
C VAL A 126 4.61 0.81 12.32
N VAL A 127 4.37 -0.15 11.43
CA VAL A 127 5.34 -1.21 11.09
C VAL A 127 5.55 -1.27 9.59
N TYR A 128 6.81 -1.19 9.17
CA TYR A 128 7.26 -1.59 7.84
C TYR A 128 7.60 -3.09 7.92
N PRO A 129 6.79 -3.98 7.31
CA PRO A 129 6.93 -5.44 7.48
C PRO A 129 8.07 -6.04 6.65
N TYR A 130 9.06 -5.23 6.28
CA TYR A 130 10.24 -5.62 5.50
C TYR A 130 11.47 -4.82 5.91
N GLY A 131 12.66 -5.39 5.65
CA GLY A 131 13.96 -4.77 5.94
C GLY A 131 14.34 -3.66 4.98
N ASP A 132 15.46 -2.98 5.25
CA ASP A 132 16.05 -1.94 4.42
C ASP A 132 17.15 -2.53 3.51
N GLY A 133 17.44 -1.88 2.39
CA GLY A 133 18.50 -2.28 1.47
C GLY A 133 18.30 -3.67 0.87
N ASP A 134 19.18 -4.62 1.21
CA ASP A 134 19.21 -5.98 0.63
C ASP A 134 17.98 -6.86 0.94
N TRP A 135 17.01 -6.34 1.66
CA TRP A 135 15.73 -7.00 1.89
C TRP A 135 14.66 -6.67 0.84
N GLN A 136 14.95 -5.75 -0.06
CA GLN A 136 14.00 -5.22 -1.04
C GLN A 136 14.35 -5.68 -2.44
N TYR A 137 13.41 -6.34 -3.12
CA TYR A 137 13.63 -6.95 -4.42
C TYR A 137 12.61 -6.51 -5.45
N GLN A 138 13.06 -6.39 -6.70
CA GLN A 138 12.19 -6.25 -7.87
C GLN A 138 12.24 -7.52 -8.73
N ILE A 139 11.13 -7.84 -9.37
CA ILE A 139 10.94 -9.02 -10.19
C ILE A 139 10.29 -8.62 -11.51
N PHE A 140 10.95 -8.90 -12.62
CA PHE A 140 10.36 -8.77 -13.95
C PHE A 140 9.59 -10.06 -14.27
N ALA A 141 8.35 -10.12 -13.77
CA ALA A 141 7.52 -11.30 -13.93
C ALA A 141 6.89 -11.37 -15.31
N ASP A 142 6.86 -12.57 -15.88
CA ASP A 142 6.02 -12.94 -17.00
C ASP A 142 4.83 -13.82 -16.54
N ASP A 143 3.94 -14.16 -17.43
CA ASP A 143 2.75 -14.95 -17.12
C ASP A 143 3.09 -16.39 -16.70
N GLU A 144 4.21 -16.95 -17.20
CA GLU A 144 4.68 -18.27 -16.80
C GLU A 144 5.16 -18.28 -15.34
N LEU A 145 5.98 -17.30 -14.95
CA LEU A 145 6.46 -17.17 -13.58
C LEU A 145 5.31 -16.99 -12.60
N VAL A 146 4.34 -16.13 -12.95
CA VAL A 146 3.14 -15.88 -12.15
C VAL A 146 2.29 -17.14 -12.02
N SER A 147 2.05 -17.86 -13.11
CA SER A 147 1.30 -19.11 -13.08
C SER A 147 2.00 -20.16 -12.21
N ASN A 148 3.31 -20.29 -12.33
CA ASN A 148 4.10 -21.20 -11.50
C ASN A 148 4.06 -20.82 -10.01
N PHE A 149 4.07 -19.53 -9.69
CA PHE A 149 3.95 -19.03 -8.32
C PHE A 149 2.58 -19.38 -7.69
N ILE A 150 1.48 -19.12 -8.42
CA ILE A 150 0.12 -19.44 -7.94
C ILE A 150 -0.05 -20.95 -7.80
N ASN A 151 0.31 -21.73 -8.83
CA ASN A 151 0.17 -23.19 -8.83
C ASN A 151 1.13 -23.91 -7.87
N GLY A 152 2.19 -23.24 -7.44
CA GLY A 152 3.18 -23.69 -6.46
C GLY A 152 2.87 -23.30 -5.03
N ASP A 153 1.60 -23.13 -4.66
CA ASP A 153 1.15 -22.75 -3.33
C ASP A 153 1.80 -21.44 -2.83
N TYR A 154 2.00 -20.51 -3.76
CA TYR A 154 2.59 -19.18 -3.47
C TYR A 154 4.00 -19.25 -2.84
N ASN A 155 4.81 -20.21 -3.29
CA ASN A 155 6.18 -20.35 -2.80
C ASN A 155 7.07 -19.18 -3.26
N LEU A 156 7.39 -18.28 -2.34
CA LEU A 156 8.18 -17.07 -2.60
C LEU A 156 9.61 -17.37 -3.09
N SER A 157 10.16 -18.58 -2.87
CA SER A 157 11.48 -18.94 -3.40
C SER A 157 11.53 -18.91 -4.93
N ILE A 158 10.42 -19.22 -5.59
CA ILE A 158 10.29 -19.15 -7.06
C ILE A 158 10.51 -17.71 -7.56
N LEU A 159 10.03 -16.74 -6.80
CA LEU A 159 10.21 -15.30 -7.11
C LEU A 159 11.61 -14.84 -6.75
N HIS A 160 12.14 -15.31 -5.62
CA HIS A 160 13.45 -14.89 -5.13
C HIS A 160 14.57 -15.21 -6.15
N ASP A 161 14.53 -16.38 -6.75
CA ASP A 161 15.53 -16.81 -7.76
C ASP A 161 15.54 -15.93 -9.03
N LYS A 162 14.49 -15.15 -9.27
CA LYS A 162 14.34 -14.24 -10.41
C LYS A 162 14.44 -12.78 -10.01
N SER A 163 14.74 -12.50 -8.74
CA SER A 163 14.71 -11.15 -8.19
C SER A 163 16.07 -10.44 -8.29
N LYS A 164 16.01 -9.11 -8.17
CA LYS A 164 17.18 -8.23 -8.04
C LYS A 164 16.95 -7.26 -6.90
N VAL A 165 17.99 -6.90 -6.17
CA VAL A 165 17.90 -5.87 -5.12
C VAL A 165 17.36 -4.56 -5.69
N TYR A 166 16.41 -3.97 -4.99
CA TYR A 166 15.76 -2.72 -5.34
C TYR A 166 15.43 -1.90 -4.09
N ASP A 167 16.30 -0.99 -3.73
CA ASP A 167 16.16 -0.16 -2.52
C ASP A 167 15.18 1.00 -2.77
N ALA A 168 13.91 0.82 -2.37
CA ALA A 168 12.87 1.85 -2.38
C ALA A 168 12.57 2.39 -0.97
N LYS A 169 13.27 1.96 0.06
CA LYS A 169 13.23 2.39 1.46
C LYS A 169 11.87 2.34 2.14
N TYR A 170 10.93 3.20 1.79
CA TYR A 170 9.71 3.48 2.57
C TYR A 170 8.39 3.20 1.82
N GLY A 171 8.46 2.79 0.55
CA GLY A 171 7.30 2.43 -0.26
C GLY A 171 6.68 1.08 0.12
N PHE A 172 6.02 0.43 -0.81
CA PHE A 172 5.48 -0.92 -0.77
C PHE A 172 4.31 -1.15 0.20
N CYS A 173 4.59 -1.32 1.50
CA CYS A 173 3.62 -1.77 2.49
C CYS A 173 3.88 -1.16 3.86
N GLN A 174 2.84 -0.64 4.52
CA GLN A 174 2.95 -0.12 5.88
C GLN A 174 1.71 -0.53 6.69
N PHE A 175 1.94 -1.17 7.82
CA PHE A 175 0.93 -1.49 8.83
C PHE A 175 0.79 -0.32 9.81
N PHE A 176 -0.44 0.06 10.10
CA PHE A 176 -0.74 1.13 11.06
C PHE A 176 -1.74 0.65 12.10
N ASN A 177 -1.54 1.05 13.34
CA ASN A 177 -2.66 1.20 14.25
C ASN A 177 -3.61 2.25 13.63
N ARG A 178 -4.83 1.84 13.30
CA ARG A 178 -5.76 2.68 12.54
C ARG A 178 -6.07 4.01 13.24
N GLU A 179 -6.25 3.99 14.56
CA GLU A 179 -6.56 5.21 15.33
C GLU A 179 -5.35 6.16 15.32
N LYS A 180 -4.14 5.61 15.52
CA LYS A 180 -2.90 6.38 15.47
C LYS A 180 -2.60 6.94 14.08
N TYR A 181 -2.95 6.22 13.02
CA TYR A 181 -2.83 6.71 11.67
C TYR A 181 -3.74 7.92 11.40
N ILE A 182 -4.99 7.85 11.87
CA ILE A 182 -5.94 8.98 11.78
C ILE A 182 -5.45 10.16 12.64
N GLU A 183 -5.05 9.91 13.88
CA GLU A 183 -4.53 10.91 14.81
C GLU A 183 -3.26 11.61 14.25
N GLY A 184 -2.38 10.85 13.61
CA GLY A 184 -1.15 11.34 12.97
C GLY A 184 -1.37 12.09 11.66
N GLY A 185 -2.64 12.32 11.24
CA GLY A 185 -3.01 13.16 10.10
C GLY A 185 -3.19 12.43 8.78
N LEU A 186 -3.27 11.07 8.78
CA LEU A 186 -3.51 10.26 7.58
C LEU A 186 -2.38 10.41 6.52
N GLU A 187 -2.67 10.21 5.24
CA GLU A 187 -1.78 10.62 4.15
C GLU A 187 -1.90 12.11 3.87
N ASN A 188 -0.80 12.74 3.48
CA ASN A 188 -0.86 14.14 3.09
C ASN A 188 -1.37 14.29 1.65
N GLU A 189 -2.62 14.71 1.47
CA GLU A 189 -3.28 14.84 0.17
C GLU A 189 -2.71 15.94 -0.74
N HIS A 190 -1.75 16.73 -0.24
CA HIS A 190 -1.05 17.70 -1.06
C HIS A 190 0.09 17.09 -1.89
N PHE A 191 0.52 15.84 -1.58
CA PHE A 191 1.35 15.05 -2.48
C PHE A 191 0.49 14.50 -3.61
N ILE A 192 0.87 14.82 -4.83
CA ILE A 192 0.07 14.54 -6.03
C ILE A 192 0.80 13.52 -6.90
N ALA A 193 0.12 12.44 -7.28
CA ALA A 193 0.65 11.30 -8.01
C ALA A 193 1.84 10.67 -7.26
N TYR A 194 2.99 10.51 -7.90
CA TYR A 194 4.16 9.81 -7.37
C TYR A 194 5.19 10.76 -6.74
N GLY A 195 5.74 10.36 -5.61
CA GLY A 195 7.02 10.81 -5.09
C GLY A 195 6.95 11.67 -3.83
N TYR A 196 7.84 11.35 -2.90
CA TYR A 196 8.09 11.98 -1.61
C TYR A 196 7.03 11.75 -0.51
N GLU A 197 5.84 11.22 -0.80
CA GLU A 197 4.81 10.93 0.20
C GLU A 197 5.27 9.87 1.22
N ASP A 198 6.00 8.85 0.78
CA ASP A 198 6.53 7.80 1.65
C ASP A 198 7.62 8.33 2.58
N ASN A 199 8.51 9.20 2.07
CA ASN A 199 9.55 9.86 2.86
C ASN A 199 8.95 10.80 3.91
N GLU A 200 7.91 11.55 3.52
CA GLU A 200 7.19 12.45 4.41
C GLU A 200 6.53 11.66 5.54
N ARG A 201 5.82 10.58 5.23
CA ARG A 201 5.17 9.71 6.19
C ARG A 201 6.15 9.16 7.22
N TRP A 202 7.28 8.61 6.76
CA TRP A 202 8.34 8.14 7.64
C TRP A 202 8.83 9.24 8.58
N TYR A 203 9.20 10.40 8.03
CA TYR A 203 9.67 11.54 8.82
C TYR A 203 8.64 11.98 9.85
N ARG A 204 7.41 12.21 9.41
CA ARG A 204 6.33 12.73 10.24
C ARG A 204 6.01 11.85 11.43
N PHE A 205 5.76 10.55 11.21
CA PHE A 205 5.40 9.66 12.31
C PHE A 205 6.52 9.53 13.34
N ASN A 206 7.78 9.46 12.92
CA ASN A 206 8.92 9.47 13.82
C ASN A 206 9.02 10.80 14.61
N THR A 207 8.88 11.94 13.95
CA THR A 207 9.02 13.27 14.58
C THR A 207 7.85 13.59 15.50
N LEU A 208 6.66 13.08 15.22
CA LEU A 208 5.50 13.16 16.12
C LEU A 208 5.63 12.27 17.36
N GLY A 209 6.62 11.38 17.42
CA GLY A 209 6.89 10.52 18.56
C GLY A 209 6.09 9.20 18.55
N TYR A 210 5.54 8.78 17.41
CA TYR A 210 4.96 7.45 17.28
C TYR A 210 6.05 6.39 17.27
N ASN A 211 5.71 5.19 17.77
CA ASN A 211 6.60 4.04 17.74
C ASN A 211 6.60 3.44 16.33
N VAL A 212 7.62 3.77 15.53
CA VAL A 212 7.76 3.27 14.15
C VAL A 212 8.79 2.14 14.13
N GLY A 213 8.36 0.96 13.69
CA GLY A 213 9.20 -0.23 13.60
C GLY A 213 9.43 -0.72 12.18
N ARG A 214 10.43 -1.59 12.01
CA ARG A 214 10.75 -2.28 10.76
C ARG A 214 11.13 -3.72 11.08
N LEU A 215 10.69 -4.67 10.25
CA LEU A 215 11.00 -6.09 10.39
C LEU A 215 12.12 -6.49 9.42
N ASP A 216 12.92 -7.49 9.80
CA ASP A 216 13.94 -8.07 8.94
C ASP A 216 13.32 -9.19 8.07
N ALA A 217 12.61 -8.79 7.03
CA ALA A 217 11.97 -9.69 6.09
C ALA A 217 12.07 -9.16 4.66
N HIS A 218 11.96 -10.05 3.67
CA HIS A 218 12.00 -9.67 2.26
C HIS A 218 10.67 -9.05 1.82
N VAL A 219 10.75 -8.11 0.87
CA VAL A 219 9.62 -7.64 0.07
C VAL A 219 9.95 -7.84 -1.41
N TYR A 220 8.97 -8.31 -2.17
CA TYR A 220 9.09 -8.57 -3.60
C TYR A 220 8.13 -7.66 -4.36
N HIS A 221 8.68 -6.76 -5.17
CA HIS A 221 7.92 -5.88 -6.04
C HIS A 221 7.85 -6.47 -7.45
N LEU A 222 6.66 -6.81 -7.90
CA LEU A 222 6.41 -7.25 -9.27
C LEU A 222 6.43 -6.03 -10.18
N GLU A 223 7.49 -5.90 -10.99
CA GLU A 223 7.68 -4.75 -11.85
C GLU A 223 6.55 -4.59 -12.87
N HIS A 224 6.30 -3.35 -13.24
CA HIS A 224 5.32 -2.94 -14.23
C HIS A 224 5.85 -1.75 -15.04
N ALA A 225 5.28 -1.52 -16.22
CA ALA A 225 5.59 -0.34 -17.00
C ALA A 225 5.27 0.94 -16.21
N ARG A 226 6.18 1.91 -16.24
CA ARG A 226 6.07 3.17 -15.49
C ARG A 226 5.24 4.18 -16.29
N THR A 227 4.43 4.94 -15.57
CA THR A 227 3.61 6.03 -16.09
C THR A 227 3.90 7.31 -15.29
N ASP A 228 3.36 8.44 -15.72
CA ASP A 228 3.49 9.70 -14.98
C ASP A 228 2.88 9.64 -13.58
N ASN A 229 1.94 8.72 -13.34
CA ASN A 229 1.36 8.47 -12.02
C ASN A 229 2.23 7.60 -11.11
N SER A 230 3.30 7.00 -11.64
CA SER A 230 4.13 6.01 -10.92
C SER A 230 5.65 6.21 -11.11
N TRP A 231 6.08 7.37 -11.57
CA TRP A 231 7.51 7.62 -11.83
C TRP A 231 7.90 9.10 -11.69
N PHE A 232 9.18 9.38 -11.73
CA PHE A 232 9.78 10.72 -11.66
C PHE A 232 9.42 11.62 -12.85
N THR A 233 8.76 11.10 -13.90
CA THR A 233 8.15 11.91 -14.96
C THR A 233 6.86 12.61 -14.51
N ASN A 234 6.39 12.35 -13.30
CA ASN A 234 5.26 13.04 -12.70
C ASN A 234 5.43 14.57 -12.79
N PRO A 235 4.51 15.31 -13.40
CA PRO A 235 4.61 16.77 -13.55
C PRO A 235 4.59 17.53 -12.19
N PHE A 236 4.24 16.85 -11.11
CA PHE A 236 4.21 17.43 -9.76
C PHE A 236 5.43 17.07 -8.91
N ILE A 237 6.44 16.39 -9.47
CA ILE A 237 7.57 15.88 -8.69
C ILE A 237 8.32 16.99 -7.93
N ASP A 238 8.56 18.14 -8.56
CA ASP A 238 9.23 19.28 -7.91
C ASP A 238 8.35 19.93 -6.84
N LYS A 239 7.04 19.98 -7.03
CA LYS A 239 6.07 20.45 -6.03
C LYS A 239 6.07 19.53 -4.81
N ASN A 240 6.05 18.22 -5.04
CA ASN A 240 6.12 17.20 -3.98
C ASN A 240 7.43 17.31 -3.22
N LYS A 241 8.56 17.45 -3.93
CA LYS A 241 9.88 17.66 -3.33
C LYS A 241 9.92 18.88 -2.41
N ASN A 242 9.49 20.03 -2.92
CA ASN A 242 9.47 21.27 -2.16
C ASN A 242 8.56 21.19 -0.91
N LEU A 243 7.43 20.49 -1.03
CA LEU A 243 6.54 20.24 0.09
C LEU A 243 7.22 19.35 1.15
N TYR A 244 7.85 18.25 0.72
CA TYR A 244 8.61 17.37 1.61
C TYR A 244 9.73 18.12 2.32
N GLU A 245 10.55 18.89 1.60
CA GLU A 245 11.65 19.69 2.17
C GLU A 245 11.15 20.68 3.21
N LYS A 246 9.99 21.30 2.98
CA LYS A 246 9.35 22.19 3.95
C LYS A 246 8.91 21.43 5.21
N ILE A 247 8.24 20.29 5.05
CA ILE A 247 7.73 19.48 6.16
C ILE A 247 8.89 18.88 6.96
N ASN A 248 9.94 18.43 6.30
CA ASN A 248 11.12 17.82 6.92
C ASN A 248 11.96 18.80 7.78
N GLN A 249 11.62 20.09 7.81
CA GLN A 249 12.22 21.10 8.69
C GLN A 249 11.37 21.38 9.93
N MET A 250 10.14 20.87 9.98
CA MET A 250 9.22 21.11 11.10
C MET A 250 9.55 20.16 12.26
N ASN A 251 9.53 20.69 13.47
CA ASN A 251 9.55 19.87 14.70
C ASN A 251 8.16 19.26 15.00
N GLY A 252 8.06 18.45 16.06
CA GLY A 252 6.82 17.76 16.39
C GLY A 252 5.61 18.68 16.67
N GLU A 253 5.82 19.82 17.31
CA GLU A 253 4.74 20.78 17.59
C GLU A 253 4.28 21.49 16.32
N GLU A 254 5.21 21.89 15.47
CA GLU A 254 4.91 22.51 14.17
C GLU A 254 4.18 21.51 13.23
N LEU A 255 4.56 20.22 13.27
CA LEU A 255 3.84 19.17 12.53
C LEU A 255 2.42 18.98 13.05
N LYS A 256 2.21 18.93 14.37
CA LYS A 256 0.87 18.82 14.95
C LYS A 256 -0.02 19.99 14.53
N GLU A 257 0.50 21.21 14.60
CA GLU A 257 -0.22 22.42 14.16
C GLU A 257 -0.52 22.36 12.67
N TYR A 258 0.48 22.00 11.83
CA TYR A 258 0.32 21.91 10.39
C TYR A 258 -0.79 20.92 10.02
N TYR A 259 -0.72 19.67 10.52
CA TYR A 259 -1.69 18.63 10.18
C TYR A 259 -3.08 18.88 10.73
N SER A 260 -3.20 19.43 11.95
CA SER A 260 -4.49 19.78 12.54
C SER A 260 -5.23 20.90 11.76
N ASN A 261 -4.52 21.66 10.96
CA ASN A 261 -5.08 22.75 10.16
C ASN A 261 -5.49 22.33 8.74
N LEU A 262 -5.12 21.12 8.30
CA LEU A 262 -5.48 20.63 6.97
C LEU A 262 -6.98 20.29 6.86
N ASP A 263 -7.63 20.80 5.84
CA ASP A 263 -9.09 20.67 5.68
C ASP A 263 -9.53 19.21 5.56
N TYR A 264 -8.78 18.39 4.83
CA TYR A 264 -9.10 16.97 4.66
C TYR A 264 -8.97 16.17 5.97
N VAL A 265 -8.08 16.56 6.87
CA VAL A 265 -7.97 15.99 8.23
C VAL A 265 -9.19 16.37 9.04
N LYS A 266 -9.53 17.68 9.09
CA LYS A 266 -10.70 18.18 9.82
C LYS A 266 -12.01 17.53 9.36
N LEU A 267 -12.16 17.27 8.06
CA LEU A 267 -13.36 16.65 7.50
C LEU A 267 -13.50 15.17 7.90
N ARG A 268 -12.39 14.45 8.06
CA ARG A 268 -12.38 13.00 8.37
C ARG A 268 -12.29 12.69 9.87
N THR A 269 -11.92 13.65 10.71
CA THR A 269 -11.76 13.48 12.17
C THR A 269 -12.94 14.05 12.97
N ARG A 270 -13.90 14.68 12.30
CA ARG A 270 -15.19 15.12 12.89
C ARG A 270 -16.16 13.94 12.92
#